data_7fa00edca40e9a9b96ecb6c06b1846eb
#
_entry.id   7fa00edca40e9a9b96ecb6c06b1846eb
#
_cell.length_a   1.000
_cell.length_b   1.000
_cell.length_c   1.000
_cell.angle_alpha   90.00
_cell.angle_beta   90.00
_cell.angle_gamma   90.00
#
_symmetry.space_group_name_H-M   'P 1'
#
loop_
_entity.id
_entity.type
_entity.pdbx_description
1 polymer ?
#
loop_
_entity_poly.entity_id
_entity_poly.type
_entity_poly.pdbx_seq_one_letter_code
_entity_poly.pdbx_strand_id
1 'polypeptide(L)'
;MRTHPTRRIVLLTVLTSVCIGLQLTPRPPNVEFTSLIVFLVSAIFGIVFGATLAVLVMFINGFFSPWGFAGLMLPFQVVGMIIVGVGGGMYKRAKAGSYDAASCLETAVLGAFLTLVYDVITNFGVAVSYMLAGTPIYLAFVSAIISGSLFSLIHVVSNAVVFGVVFFPLTNAFQKLLGGERNWRKKLLPT
;
A
#
# COMPACT_ATOMS: atom_id res chain seq x y z
N MET A 1 -7.76 9.93 16.72
CA MET A 1 -8.87 9.09 17.23
C MET A 1 -8.30 7.96 18.06
N ARG A 2 -8.53 7.94 19.38
CA ARG A 2 -8.26 6.75 20.20
C ARG A 2 -9.46 5.79 20.01
N THR A 3 -9.38 4.89 19.06
CA THR A 3 -10.36 3.81 18.91
C THR A 3 -10.05 2.72 19.93
N HIS A 4 -11.09 2.06 20.49
CA HIS A 4 -10.92 0.88 21.34
C HIS A 4 -10.01 -0.15 20.67
N PRO A 5 -9.13 -0.85 21.42
CA PRO A 5 -8.19 -1.82 20.85
C PRO A 5 -8.89 -2.90 20.02
N THR A 6 -10.04 -3.41 20.48
CA THR A 6 -10.85 -4.39 19.76
C THR A 6 -11.28 -3.87 18.37
N ARG A 7 -11.72 -2.61 18.28
CA ARG A 7 -12.12 -2.01 17.00
C ARG A 7 -10.95 -1.88 16.02
N ARG A 8 -9.75 -1.58 16.53
CA ARG A 8 -8.53 -1.54 15.70
C ARG A 8 -8.20 -2.90 15.12
N ILE A 9 -8.29 -3.95 15.94
CA ILE A 9 -8.03 -5.33 15.49
C ILE A 9 -9.05 -5.73 14.42
N VAL A 10 -10.34 -5.55 14.66
CA VAL A 10 -11.40 -5.87 13.70
C VAL A 10 -11.18 -5.12 12.37
N LEU A 11 -10.88 -3.83 12.44
CA LEU A 11 -10.64 -3.02 11.23
C LEU A 11 -9.40 -3.50 10.47
N LEU A 12 -8.30 -3.81 11.16
CA LEU A 12 -7.10 -4.39 10.53
C LEU A 12 -7.40 -5.73 9.87
N THR A 13 -8.13 -6.62 10.54
CA THR A 13 -8.51 -7.93 9.99
C THR A 13 -9.35 -7.77 8.73
N VAL A 14 -10.39 -6.93 8.76
CA VAL A 14 -11.26 -6.68 7.59
C VAL A 14 -10.46 -6.08 6.43
N LEU A 15 -9.64 -5.06 6.69
CA LEU A 15 -8.83 -4.43 5.64
C LEU A 15 -7.78 -5.38 5.06
N THR A 16 -7.14 -6.20 5.92
CA THR A 16 -6.22 -7.24 5.46
C THR A 16 -6.93 -8.25 4.56
N SER A 17 -8.11 -8.73 4.97
CA SER A 17 -8.90 -9.67 4.18
C SER A 17 -9.32 -9.08 2.83
N VAL A 18 -9.73 -7.82 2.79
CA VAL A 18 -10.05 -7.12 1.54
C VAL A 18 -8.81 -7.03 0.63
N CYS A 19 -7.65 -6.63 1.17
CA CYS A 19 -6.41 -6.57 0.40
C CYS A 19 -6.02 -7.95 -0.16
N ILE A 20 -6.11 -9.00 0.67
CA ILE A 20 -5.79 -10.37 0.22
C ILE A 20 -6.79 -10.83 -0.84
N GLY A 21 -8.09 -10.60 -0.65
CA GLY A 21 -9.11 -10.90 -1.66
C GLY A 21 -8.83 -10.24 -3.00
N LEU A 22 -8.46 -8.96 -3.00
CA LEU A 22 -8.06 -8.24 -4.21
C LEU A 22 -6.75 -8.81 -4.82
N GLN A 23 -5.79 -9.23 -3.99
CA GLN A 23 -4.56 -9.84 -4.45
C GLN A 23 -4.77 -11.22 -5.10
N LEU A 24 -5.73 -11.99 -4.64
CA LEU A 24 -6.08 -13.31 -5.17
C LEU A 24 -6.96 -13.24 -6.43
N THR A 25 -7.58 -12.10 -6.73
CA THR A 25 -8.40 -11.93 -7.93
C THR A 25 -7.51 -11.94 -9.18
N PRO A 26 -7.92 -12.65 -10.25
CA PRO A 26 -7.18 -12.64 -11.52
C PRO A 26 -7.03 -11.22 -12.07
N ARG A 27 -5.80 -10.81 -12.32
CA ARG A 27 -5.45 -9.45 -12.76
C ARG A 27 -4.13 -9.47 -13.52
N PRO A 28 -3.88 -8.48 -14.39
CA PRO A 28 -2.55 -8.35 -15.00
C PRO A 28 -1.45 -8.23 -13.93
N PRO A 29 -0.25 -8.75 -14.20
CA PRO A 29 0.89 -8.56 -13.30
C PRO A 29 1.10 -7.08 -12.99
N ASN A 30 1.44 -6.77 -11.73
CA ASN A 30 1.74 -5.43 -11.25
C ASN A 30 0.60 -4.39 -11.39
N VAL A 31 -0.63 -4.82 -11.64
CA VAL A 31 -1.83 -3.99 -11.45
C VAL A 31 -2.44 -4.36 -10.11
N GLU A 32 -2.39 -3.44 -9.12
CA GLU A 32 -2.80 -3.77 -7.76
C GLU A 32 -3.41 -2.54 -7.04
N PHE A 33 -4.17 -2.81 -5.98
CA PHE A 33 -4.84 -1.79 -5.17
C PHE A 33 -4.30 -1.72 -3.74
N THR A 34 -3.42 -2.63 -3.37
CA THR A 34 -2.91 -2.76 -2.00
C THR A 34 -2.11 -1.54 -1.56
N SER A 35 -1.27 -1.03 -2.45
CA SER A 35 -0.48 0.20 -2.21
C SER A 35 -1.39 1.39 -1.91
N LEU A 36 -2.45 1.59 -2.70
CA LEU A 36 -3.43 2.64 -2.44
C LEU A 36 -4.13 2.43 -1.08
N ILE A 37 -4.57 1.20 -0.77
CA ILE A 37 -5.28 0.93 0.49
C ILE A 37 -4.36 1.17 1.69
N VAL A 38 -3.12 0.70 1.65
CA VAL A 38 -2.12 0.92 2.70
C VAL A 38 -1.83 2.41 2.88
N PHE A 39 -1.63 3.15 1.79
CA PHE A 39 -1.44 4.59 1.79
C PHE A 39 -2.65 5.32 2.40
N LEU A 40 -3.86 5.03 1.91
CA LEU A 40 -5.12 5.61 2.36
C LEU A 40 -5.36 5.36 3.85
N VAL A 41 -5.19 4.11 4.29
CA VAL A 41 -5.39 3.71 5.69
C VAL A 41 -4.40 4.46 6.59
N SER A 42 -3.16 4.62 6.14
CA SER A 42 -2.16 5.41 6.84
C SER A 42 -2.53 6.91 6.88
N ALA A 43 -3.04 7.44 5.78
CA ALA A 43 -3.53 8.82 5.69
C ALA A 43 -4.74 9.08 6.61
N ILE A 44 -5.58 8.09 6.86
CA ILE A 44 -6.77 8.24 7.74
C ILE A 44 -6.41 7.93 9.21
N PHE A 45 -5.81 6.77 9.48
CA PHE A 45 -5.62 6.25 10.84
C PHE A 45 -4.22 6.49 11.39
N GLY A 46 -3.25 6.86 10.57
CA GLY A 46 -1.87 7.17 10.94
C GLY A 46 -0.86 6.09 10.58
N ILE A 47 0.42 6.47 10.60
CA ILE A 47 1.56 5.67 10.09
C ILE A 47 1.60 4.26 10.70
N VAL A 48 1.48 4.15 12.03
CA VAL A 48 1.59 2.85 12.71
C VAL A 48 0.51 1.88 12.23
N PHE A 49 -0.73 2.37 12.03
CA PHE A 49 -1.82 1.54 11.57
C PHE A 49 -1.62 1.08 10.12
N GLY A 50 -1.19 1.99 9.23
CA GLY A 50 -0.89 1.65 7.84
C GLY A 50 0.32 0.72 7.71
N ALA A 51 1.38 0.95 8.48
CA ALA A 51 2.55 0.06 8.50
C ALA A 51 2.20 -1.35 9.01
N THR A 52 1.35 -1.46 10.04
CA THR A 52 0.87 -2.77 10.52
C THR A 52 0.07 -3.48 9.43
N LEU A 53 -0.81 -2.77 8.72
CA LEU A 53 -1.55 -3.33 7.59
C LEU A 53 -0.60 -3.80 6.48
N ALA A 54 0.42 -3.00 6.15
CA ALA A 54 1.43 -3.33 5.15
C ALA A 54 2.14 -4.65 5.47
N VAL A 55 2.59 -4.80 6.72
CA VAL A 55 3.26 -6.05 7.18
C VAL A 55 2.31 -7.24 7.06
N LEU A 56 1.09 -7.13 7.58
CA LEU A 56 0.11 -8.23 7.55
C LEU A 56 -0.22 -8.66 6.13
N VAL A 57 -0.52 -7.69 5.24
CA VAL A 57 -0.89 -7.99 3.85
C VAL A 57 0.28 -8.61 3.10
N MET A 58 1.48 -8.02 3.19
CA MET A 58 2.64 -8.57 2.48
C MET A 58 3.06 -9.93 3.02
N PHE A 59 3.00 -10.12 4.34
CA PHE A 59 3.31 -11.42 4.93
C PHE A 59 2.36 -12.51 4.44
N ILE A 60 1.05 -12.29 4.53
CA ILE A 60 0.06 -13.27 4.10
C ILE A 60 0.15 -13.50 2.58
N ASN A 61 0.23 -12.42 1.78
CA ASN A 61 0.37 -12.53 0.33
C ASN A 61 1.65 -13.27 -0.08
N GLY A 62 2.74 -13.10 0.66
CA GLY A 62 3.99 -13.78 0.38
C GLY A 62 3.91 -15.32 0.44
N PHE A 63 2.94 -15.86 1.21
CA PHE A 63 2.69 -17.30 1.28
C PHE A 63 1.59 -17.78 0.32
N PHE A 64 0.59 -16.95 0.04
CA PHE A 64 -0.64 -17.35 -0.67
C PHE A 64 -0.82 -16.65 -2.02
N SER A 65 0.20 -15.98 -2.53
CA SER A 65 0.13 -15.31 -3.84
C SER A 65 -0.13 -16.29 -4.98
N PRO A 66 -1.00 -15.96 -5.95
CA PRO A 66 -1.15 -16.72 -7.18
C PRO A 66 0.15 -16.86 -7.99
N TRP A 67 1.10 -15.99 -7.73
CA TRP A 67 2.43 -16.00 -8.38
C TRP A 67 3.46 -16.89 -7.66
N GLY A 68 3.04 -17.58 -6.63
CA GLY A 68 3.88 -18.46 -5.83
C GLY A 68 4.41 -17.83 -4.54
N PHE A 69 5.21 -18.62 -3.82
CA PHE A 69 5.82 -18.18 -2.56
C PHE A 69 6.89 -17.11 -2.79
N ALA A 70 6.78 -16.00 -2.08
CA ALA A 70 7.68 -14.86 -2.26
C ALA A 70 9.15 -15.15 -1.85
N GLY A 71 9.40 -16.14 -0.98
CA GLY A 71 10.74 -16.53 -0.58
C GLY A 71 11.59 -15.36 -0.07
N LEU A 72 12.78 -15.21 -0.66
CA LEU A 72 13.71 -14.14 -0.32
C LEU A 72 13.20 -12.72 -0.67
N MET A 73 12.17 -12.62 -1.51
CA MET A 73 11.56 -11.34 -1.86
C MET A 73 10.70 -10.75 -0.74
N LEU A 74 10.19 -11.59 0.16
CA LEU A 74 9.26 -11.18 1.21
C LEU A 74 9.75 -10.00 2.06
N PRO A 75 10.99 -9.99 2.59
CA PRO A 75 11.49 -8.84 3.36
C PRO A 75 11.49 -7.53 2.56
N PHE A 76 11.88 -7.57 1.29
CA PHE A 76 11.93 -6.40 0.42
C PHE A 76 10.53 -5.88 0.11
N GLN A 77 9.57 -6.76 -0.14
CA GLN A 77 8.15 -6.41 -0.32
C GLN A 77 7.58 -5.77 0.95
N VAL A 78 7.86 -6.32 2.13
CA VAL A 78 7.40 -5.77 3.41
C VAL A 78 7.98 -4.37 3.63
N VAL A 79 9.29 -4.20 3.45
CA VAL A 79 9.95 -2.88 3.63
C VAL A 79 9.40 -1.86 2.64
N GLY A 80 9.29 -2.21 1.36
CA GLY A 80 8.73 -1.33 0.35
C GLY A 80 7.29 -0.89 0.67
N MET A 81 6.45 -1.82 1.11
CA MET A 81 5.06 -1.51 1.47
C MET A 81 4.94 -0.68 2.76
N ILE A 82 5.82 -0.88 3.73
CA ILE A 82 5.91 0.00 4.91
C ILE A 82 6.22 1.43 4.49
N ILE A 83 7.12 1.64 3.52
CA ILE A 83 7.45 2.97 3.00
C ILE A 83 6.23 3.61 2.34
N VAL A 84 5.44 2.86 1.58
CA VAL A 84 4.14 3.35 1.05
C VAL A 84 3.22 3.80 2.19
N GLY A 85 3.11 3.02 3.25
CA GLY A 85 2.33 3.39 4.43
C GLY A 85 2.86 4.65 5.13
N VAL A 86 4.18 4.78 5.29
CA VAL A 86 4.80 6.00 5.84
C VAL A 86 4.46 7.20 4.98
N GLY A 87 4.56 7.08 3.64
CA GLY A 87 4.19 8.12 2.69
C GLY A 87 2.76 8.63 2.88
N GLY A 88 1.79 7.72 3.06
CA GLY A 88 0.39 8.08 3.34
C GLY A 88 0.22 8.88 4.65
N GLY A 89 0.92 8.46 5.69
CA GLY A 89 0.87 9.18 6.96
C GLY A 89 1.60 10.54 6.94
N MET A 90 2.65 10.67 6.15
CA MET A 90 3.32 11.96 5.90
C MET A 90 2.41 12.89 5.09
N TYR A 91 1.75 12.37 4.05
CA TYR A 91 0.79 13.12 3.27
C TYR A 91 -0.36 13.67 4.13
N LYS A 92 -0.89 12.86 5.06
CA LYS A 92 -1.85 13.31 6.06
C LYS A 92 -1.36 14.53 6.86
N ARG A 93 -0.11 14.52 7.28
CA ARG A 93 0.47 15.64 8.05
C ARG A 93 0.59 16.88 7.20
N ALA A 94 1.05 16.74 5.95
CA ALA A 94 1.19 17.85 5.01
C ALA A 94 -0.15 18.52 4.67
N LYS A 95 -1.20 17.73 4.50
CA LYS A 95 -2.56 18.20 4.17
C LYS A 95 -3.43 18.52 5.40
N ALA A 96 -2.91 18.38 6.62
CA ALA A 96 -3.68 18.50 7.86
C ALA A 96 -4.99 17.68 7.88
N GLY A 97 -5.05 16.60 7.08
CA GLY A 97 -6.22 15.72 6.92
C GLY A 97 -7.35 16.30 6.07
N SER A 98 -7.12 17.41 5.36
CA SER A 98 -8.06 17.98 4.38
C SER A 98 -7.68 17.53 2.97
N TYR A 99 -8.62 16.91 2.26
CA TYR A 99 -8.42 16.41 0.90
C TYR A 99 -9.48 17.01 -0.02
N ASP A 100 -9.05 17.51 -1.16
CA ASP A 100 -9.83 18.14 -2.21
C ASP A 100 -9.60 17.50 -3.58
N ALA A 101 -10.21 18.03 -4.62
CA ALA A 101 -10.04 17.52 -5.98
C ALA A 101 -8.59 17.65 -6.49
N ALA A 102 -7.82 18.67 -6.04
CA ALA A 102 -6.41 18.81 -6.39
C ALA A 102 -5.55 17.68 -5.82
N SER A 103 -6.00 17.04 -4.73
CA SER A 103 -5.37 15.86 -4.16
C SER A 103 -5.31 14.67 -5.11
N CYS A 104 -6.13 14.64 -6.18
CA CYS A 104 -6.07 13.60 -7.22
C CYS A 104 -4.73 13.61 -7.94
N LEU A 105 -4.27 14.78 -8.40
CA LEU A 105 -2.98 14.89 -9.10
C LEU A 105 -1.80 14.65 -8.15
N GLU A 106 -1.87 15.20 -6.94
CA GLU A 106 -0.84 15.02 -5.93
C GLU A 106 -0.67 13.53 -5.58
N THR A 107 -1.78 12.83 -5.36
CA THR A 107 -1.72 11.40 -5.04
C THR A 107 -1.34 10.54 -6.24
N ALA A 108 -1.69 10.91 -7.47
CA ALA A 108 -1.19 10.24 -8.66
C ALA A 108 0.35 10.30 -8.74
N VAL A 109 0.93 11.49 -8.53
CA VAL A 109 2.40 11.68 -8.52
C VAL A 109 3.04 10.94 -7.35
N LEU A 110 2.46 11.03 -6.15
CA LEU A 110 2.97 10.30 -4.97
C LEU A 110 2.84 8.78 -5.14
N GLY A 111 1.73 8.31 -5.71
CA GLY A 111 1.53 6.89 -6.02
C GLY A 111 2.59 6.37 -6.99
N ALA A 112 2.85 7.11 -8.07
CA ALA A 112 3.92 6.79 -9.02
C ALA A 112 5.30 6.74 -8.33
N PHE A 113 5.63 7.77 -7.55
CA PHE A 113 6.91 7.87 -6.85
C PHE A 113 7.10 6.75 -5.82
N LEU A 114 6.11 6.51 -4.97
CA LEU A 114 6.19 5.47 -3.93
C LEU A 114 6.24 4.07 -4.54
N THR A 115 5.54 3.85 -5.66
CA THR A 115 5.63 2.60 -6.41
C THR A 115 7.01 2.41 -7.02
N LEU A 116 7.61 3.46 -7.58
CA LEU A 116 8.97 3.39 -8.09
C LEU A 116 9.96 3.04 -6.97
N VAL A 117 9.82 3.63 -5.78
CA VAL A 117 10.65 3.29 -4.60
C VAL A 117 10.45 1.83 -4.20
N TYR A 118 9.20 1.36 -4.16
CA TYR A 118 8.88 -0.04 -3.90
C TYR A 118 9.56 -0.97 -4.91
N ASP A 119 9.47 -0.66 -6.21
CA ASP A 119 10.05 -1.46 -7.29
C ASP A 119 11.58 -1.49 -7.24
N VAL A 120 12.23 -0.37 -6.91
CA VAL A 120 13.68 -0.32 -6.70
C VAL A 120 14.10 -1.28 -5.58
N ILE A 121 13.37 -1.27 -4.45
CA ILE A 121 13.66 -2.15 -3.31
C ILE A 121 13.44 -3.61 -3.69
N THR A 122 12.37 -3.94 -4.39
CA THR A 122 12.08 -5.31 -4.79
C THR A 122 13.02 -5.80 -5.89
N ASN A 123 13.40 -4.97 -6.86
CA ASN A 123 14.42 -5.30 -7.85
C ASN A 123 15.80 -5.51 -7.21
N PHE A 124 16.12 -4.76 -6.15
CA PHE A 124 17.30 -5.06 -5.34
C PHE A 124 17.21 -6.47 -4.71
N GLY A 125 16.04 -6.85 -4.20
CA GLY A 125 15.79 -8.21 -3.69
C GLY A 125 15.99 -9.29 -4.78
N VAL A 126 15.56 -9.01 -6.02
CA VAL A 126 15.81 -9.91 -7.18
C VAL A 126 17.30 -10.04 -7.43
N ALA A 127 18.06 -8.93 -7.45
CA ALA A 127 19.51 -8.97 -7.62
C ALA A 127 20.20 -9.79 -6.51
N VAL A 128 19.77 -9.63 -5.25
CA VAL A 128 20.26 -10.44 -4.12
C VAL A 128 19.98 -11.94 -4.36
N SER A 129 18.80 -12.27 -4.86
CA SER A 129 18.45 -13.66 -5.16
C SER A 129 19.34 -14.26 -6.26
N TYR A 130 19.66 -13.49 -7.30
CA TYR A 130 20.60 -13.91 -8.35
C TYR A 130 22.02 -14.09 -7.80
N MET A 131 22.48 -13.19 -6.93
CA MET A 131 23.79 -13.31 -6.29
C MET A 131 23.90 -14.57 -5.44
N LEU A 132 22.87 -14.88 -4.66
CA LEU A 132 22.82 -16.10 -3.86
C LEU A 132 22.76 -17.39 -4.72
N ALA A 133 22.27 -17.28 -5.96
CA ALA A 133 22.32 -18.36 -6.95
C ALA A 133 23.66 -18.43 -7.70
N GLY A 134 24.67 -17.65 -7.30
CA GLY A 134 26.02 -17.67 -7.89
C GLY A 134 26.24 -16.72 -9.07
N THR A 135 25.29 -15.82 -9.38
CA THR A 135 25.47 -14.83 -10.45
C THR A 135 26.43 -13.73 -9.97
N PRO A 136 27.43 -13.34 -10.79
CA PRO A 136 28.31 -12.21 -10.47
C PRO A 136 27.52 -10.93 -10.21
N ILE A 137 27.96 -10.12 -9.22
CA ILE A 137 27.23 -8.97 -8.70
C ILE A 137 26.75 -8.02 -9.80
N TYR A 138 27.62 -7.66 -10.75
CA TYR A 138 27.25 -6.77 -11.85
C TYR A 138 26.13 -7.35 -12.72
N LEU A 139 26.26 -8.62 -13.10
CA LEU A 139 25.23 -9.32 -13.92
C LEU A 139 23.92 -9.48 -13.15
N ALA A 140 23.98 -9.73 -11.85
CA ALA A 140 22.78 -9.85 -11.01
C ALA A 140 21.96 -8.54 -11.02
N PHE A 141 22.60 -7.38 -10.84
CA PHE A 141 21.93 -6.09 -10.91
C PHE A 141 21.40 -5.77 -12.30
N VAL A 142 22.20 -5.94 -13.34
CA VAL A 142 21.78 -5.68 -14.73
C VAL A 142 20.59 -6.58 -15.09
N SER A 143 20.64 -7.86 -14.76
CA SER A 143 19.55 -8.81 -15.03
C SER A 143 18.27 -8.45 -14.27
N ALA A 144 18.40 -8.06 -13.00
CA ALA A 144 17.24 -7.63 -12.19
C ALA A 144 16.57 -6.38 -12.78
N ILE A 145 17.35 -5.37 -13.20
CA ILE A 145 16.82 -4.15 -13.80
C ILE A 145 16.15 -4.46 -15.15
N ILE A 146 16.79 -5.23 -16.02
CA ILE A 146 16.24 -5.55 -17.34
C ILE A 146 14.96 -6.37 -17.21
N SER A 147 14.97 -7.43 -16.41
CA SER A 147 13.80 -8.29 -16.23
C SER A 147 12.65 -7.58 -15.49
N GLY A 148 12.96 -6.66 -14.58
CA GLY A 148 11.98 -5.90 -13.81
C GLY A 148 11.41 -4.68 -14.54
N SER A 149 12.11 -4.12 -15.56
CA SER A 149 11.78 -2.81 -16.11
C SER A 149 10.35 -2.69 -16.66
N LEU A 150 9.91 -3.66 -17.45
CA LEU A 150 8.55 -3.66 -18.01
C LEU A 150 7.49 -3.77 -16.90
N PHE A 151 7.71 -4.64 -15.92
CA PHE A 151 6.80 -4.81 -14.80
C PHE A 151 6.75 -3.56 -13.92
N SER A 152 7.88 -2.91 -13.68
CA SER A 152 7.95 -1.64 -12.94
C SER A 152 7.23 -0.53 -13.70
N LEU A 153 7.36 -0.45 -15.02
CA LEU A 153 6.63 0.53 -15.82
C LEU A 153 5.11 0.35 -15.68
N ILE A 154 4.61 -0.89 -15.83
CA ILE A 154 3.19 -1.21 -15.66
C ILE A 154 2.73 -0.84 -14.24
N HIS A 155 3.53 -1.18 -13.23
CA HIS A 155 3.21 -0.92 -11.83
C HIS A 155 3.11 0.57 -11.53
N VAL A 156 4.10 1.36 -11.94
CA VAL A 156 4.13 2.81 -11.72
C VAL A 156 2.97 3.50 -12.43
N VAL A 157 2.71 3.15 -13.70
CA VAL A 157 1.61 3.76 -14.47
C VAL A 157 0.25 3.36 -13.90
N SER A 158 0.03 2.07 -13.60
CA SER A 158 -1.23 1.61 -13.02
C SER A 158 -1.50 2.26 -11.65
N ASN A 159 -0.49 2.35 -10.77
CA ASN A 159 -0.65 2.98 -9.48
C ASN A 159 -0.82 4.51 -9.57
N ALA A 160 -0.17 5.19 -10.52
CA ALA A 160 -0.45 6.60 -10.78
C ALA A 160 -1.94 6.83 -11.08
N VAL A 161 -2.52 6.00 -11.96
CA VAL A 161 -3.94 6.09 -12.31
C VAL A 161 -4.82 5.71 -11.11
N VAL A 162 -4.53 4.60 -10.43
CA VAL A 162 -5.32 4.13 -9.29
C VAL A 162 -5.33 5.14 -8.15
N PHE A 163 -4.18 5.71 -7.80
CA PHE A 163 -4.09 6.75 -6.77
C PHE A 163 -4.81 8.02 -7.17
N GLY A 164 -4.63 8.49 -8.42
CA GLY A 164 -5.27 9.71 -8.90
C GLY A 164 -6.79 9.62 -8.96
N VAL A 165 -7.32 8.48 -9.38
CA VAL A 165 -8.77 8.31 -9.57
C VAL A 165 -9.50 7.86 -8.31
N VAL A 166 -8.89 6.96 -7.53
CA VAL A 166 -9.59 6.25 -6.44
C VAL A 166 -9.36 6.89 -5.06
N PHE A 167 -8.22 7.54 -4.84
CA PHE A 167 -7.89 8.09 -3.52
C PHE A 167 -8.94 9.06 -2.98
N PHE A 168 -9.31 10.07 -3.74
CA PHE A 168 -10.22 11.12 -3.29
C PHE A 168 -11.65 10.60 -3.05
N PRO A 169 -12.30 9.88 -3.97
CA PRO A 169 -13.63 9.30 -3.72
C PRO A 169 -13.64 8.37 -2.51
N LEU A 170 -12.62 7.53 -2.37
CA LEU A 170 -12.55 6.56 -1.28
C LEU A 170 -12.30 7.25 0.06
N THR A 171 -11.45 8.28 0.11
CA THR A 171 -11.23 9.10 1.30
C THR A 171 -12.52 9.78 1.75
N ASN A 172 -13.28 10.35 0.82
CA ASN A 172 -14.57 10.99 1.10
C ASN A 172 -15.60 9.98 1.67
N ALA A 173 -15.65 8.78 1.09
CA ALA A 173 -16.52 7.71 1.60
C ALA A 173 -16.16 7.35 3.05
N PHE A 174 -14.86 7.15 3.34
CA PHE A 174 -14.39 6.87 4.70
C PHE A 174 -14.68 8.01 5.67
N GLN A 175 -14.45 9.27 5.27
CA GLN A 175 -14.74 10.43 6.12
C GLN A 175 -16.23 10.57 6.44
N LYS A 176 -17.12 10.30 5.48
CA LYS A 176 -18.57 10.31 5.70
C LYS A 176 -18.98 9.20 6.70
N LEU A 177 -18.47 7.98 6.53
CA LEU A 177 -18.74 6.87 7.44
C LEU A 177 -18.28 7.18 8.87
N LEU A 178 -17.05 7.69 9.02
CA LEU A 178 -16.48 8.04 10.33
C LEU A 178 -17.12 9.29 10.93
N GLY A 179 -17.57 10.23 10.11
CA GLY A 179 -18.29 11.44 10.52
C GLY A 179 -19.71 11.13 10.97
N GLY A 180 -20.42 10.24 10.28
CA GLY A 180 -21.75 9.76 10.63
C GLY A 180 -21.78 9.14 12.03
N GLU A 181 -20.77 8.34 12.40
CA GLU A 181 -20.65 7.79 13.76
C GLU A 181 -20.47 8.85 14.85
N ARG A 182 -19.76 9.96 14.57
CA ARG A 182 -19.62 11.07 15.54
C ARG A 182 -20.96 11.74 15.81
N ASN A 183 -21.77 11.93 14.78
CA ASN A 183 -23.10 12.53 14.89
C ASN A 183 -24.09 11.59 15.61
N TRP A 184 -23.98 10.29 15.38
CA TRP A 184 -24.80 9.27 16.06
C TRP A 184 -24.50 9.19 17.56
N ARG A 185 -23.22 9.18 17.95
CA ARG A 185 -22.81 9.21 19.38
C ARG A 185 -23.27 10.48 20.11
N LYS A 186 -23.19 11.64 19.47
CA LYS A 186 -23.72 12.90 20.05
C LYS A 186 -25.23 12.87 20.25
N LYS A 187 -25.98 12.12 19.43
CA LYS A 187 -27.44 11.96 19.60
C LYS A 187 -27.81 10.97 20.69
N LEU A 188 -26.96 9.96 20.96
CA LEU A 188 -27.25 8.91 21.96
C LEU A 188 -26.74 9.24 23.36
N LEU A 189 -25.81 10.17 23.50
CA LEU A 189 -25.25 10.62 24.77
C LEU A 189 -25.35 12.15 24.83
N PRO A 190 -26.55 12.73 24.99
CA PRO A 190 -26.67 14.13 25.36
C PRO A 190 -26.01 14.30 26.73
N THR A 191 -25.00 15.15 26.80
CA THR A 191 -24.31 15.55 28.06
C THR A 191 -25.27 16.27 28.97
#